data_897c4ebd9fccab8b8115cabeae1f5faa
#
_entry.id   897c4ebd9fccab8b8115cabeae1f5faa
#
_cell.length_a   1.000
_cell.length_b   1.000
_cell.length_c   1.000
_cell.angle_alpha   90.00
_cell.angle_beta   90.00
_cell.angle_gamma   90.00
#
_symmetry.space_group_name_H-M   'P 1'
#
loop_
_entity.id
_entity.type
_entity.pdbx_description
1 polymer ?
#
loop_
_entity_poly.entity_id
_entity_poly.type
_entity_poly.pdbx_seq_one_letter_code
_entity_poly.pdbx_strand_id
1 'polypeptide(L)'
;RILVDTPKLRPGQRLEAELVYRKEDFANYYGGLSDEDIEDYARDEKTFRQAFPELKVKWIRTLRLPWRLRVGGRLSHNDIEPNAARSILSDFSPLGGDGGAFAQLNSSLRYDTRDNYNNATSGILEELLVDIGVGGGGDYRGAMVSFDHRHFLPVAQGLVVVAHHLSVDWTLGNRPFYEELELGGSSTVRGVASARDRGEARVLLNGELRWRGLPVRRRQHIYLGLVAFGDFGQIFERDALPDGGEWRRGSGMG
;
A
#
# COMPACT_ATOMS: atom_id res chain seq x y z
N ARG A 1 -6.69 18.60 4.63
CA ARG A 1 -7.11 17.39 5.36
C ARG A 1 -7.96 17.78 6.56
N ILE A 2 -9.14 17.18 6.69
CA ILE A 2 -10.02 17.28 7.87
C ILE A 2 -10.15 15.85 8.41
N LEU A 3 -9.85 15.66 9.69
CA LEU A 3 -9.96 14.37 10.37
C LEU A 3 -10.88 14.53 11.59
N VAL A 4 -11.91 13.71 11.64
CA VAL A 4 -12.79 13.56 12.81
C VAL A 4 -12.54 12.17 13.38
N ASP A 5 -12.14 12.11 14.63
CA ASP A 5 -11.87 10.88 15.34
C ASP A 5 -12.65 10.87 16.66
N THR A 6 -13.44 9.83 16.84
CA THR A 6 -14.20 9.63 18.07
C THR A 6 -13.64 8.39 18.80
N PRO A 7 -12.58 8.55 19.60
CA PRO A 7 -11.84 7.42 20.16
C PRO A 7 -12.68 6.57 21.14
N LYS A 8 -13.82 7.09 21.61
CA LYS A 8 -14.72 6.42 22.54
C LYS A 8 -16.18 6.70 22.21
N LEU A 9 -16.63 6.33 21.01
CA LEU A 9 -18.05 6.39 20.65
C LEU A 9 -18.90 5.58 21.65
N ARG A 10 -18.44 4.35 21.94
CA ARG A 10 -18.89 3.45 23.02
C ARG A 10 -17.69 2.62 23.46
N PRO A 11 -17.75 1.93 24.62
CA PRO A 11 -16.65 1.03 25.02
C PRO A 11 -16.27 0.06 23.90
N GLY A 12 -14.99 0.07 23.49
CA GLY A 12 -14.45 -0.75 22.42
C GLY A 12 -14.87 -0.35 20.99
N GLN A 13 -15.48 0.82 20.79
CA GLN A 13 -15.86 1.32 19.49
C GLN A 13 -15.21 2.68 19.20
N ARG A 14 -14.81 2.89 17.94
CA ARG A 14 -14.22 4.12 17.42
C ARG A 14 -14.76 4.39 16.03
N LEU A 15 -15.07 5.63 15.73
CA LEU A 15 -15.42 6.11 14.39
C LEU A 15 -14.34 7.10 13.94
N GLU A 16 -13.84 6.90 12.75
CA GLU A 16 -12.92 7.82 12.07
C GLU A 16 -13.60 8.30 10.79
N ALA A 17 -13.56 9.59 10.51
CA ALA A 17 -13.95 10.16 9.23
C ALA A 17 -12.85 11.11 8.76
N GLU A 18 -12.42 10.95 7.52
CA GLU A 18 -11.38 11.74 6.91
C GLU A 18 -11.85 12.30 5.58
N LEU A 19 -11.77 13.62 5.42
CA LEU A 19 -11.91 14.30 4.14
C LEU A 19 -10.54 14.85 3.76
N VAL A 20 -10.04 14.49 2.60
CA VAL A 20 -8.74 14.93 2.10
C VAL A 20 -8.85 15.28 0.62
N TYR A 21 -8.10 16.28 0.19
CA TYR A 21 -7.78 16.55 -1.19
C TYR A 21 -6.32 16.19 -1.40
N ARG A 22 -6.04 15.36 -2.37
CA ARG A 22 -4.67 14.97 -2.76
C ARG A 22 -4.42 15.44 -4.17
N LYS A 23 -3.19 15.82 -4.42
CA LYS A 23 -2.68 16.14 -5.74
C LYS A 23 -1.27 15.57 -5.86
N GLU A 24 -1.05 14.81 -6.91
CA GLU A 24 0.24 14.24 -7.26
C GLU A 24 0.54 14.63 -8.70
N ASP A 25 1.55 15.45 -8.89
CA ASP A 25 1.87 16.02 -10.20
C ASP A 25 2.71 15.09 -11.08
N PHE A 26 3.34 14.06 -10.48
CA PHE A 26 4.25 13.13 -11.16
C PHE A 26 4.04 11.69 -10.66
N ALA A 27 2.81 11.20 -10.74
CA ALA A 27 2.51 9.79 -10.51
C ALA A 27 3.05 8.96 -11.68
N ASN A 28 3.65 7.80 -11.41
CA ASN A 28 4.24 6.96 -12.44
C ASN A 28 3.21 6.01 -13.07
N TYR A 29 3.33 5.82 -14.38
CA TYR A 29 2.64 4.77 -15.12
C TYR A 29 3.56 4.19 -16.19
N TYR A 30 3.75 2.88 -16.17
CA TYR A 30 4.69 2.18 -17.05
C TYR A 30 4.03 1.20 -18.02
N GLY A 31 2.71 1.03 -17.95
CA GLY A 31 1.91 0.26 -18.91
C GLY A 31 2.27 -1.21 -19.05
N GLY A 32 2.94 -1.82 -18.05
CA GLY A 32 3.43 -3.20 -18.16
C GLY A 32 4.67 -3.37 -19.07
N LEU A 33 5.26 -2.29 -19.56
CA LEU A 33 6.44 -2.33 -20.42
C LEU A 33 7.67 -2.91 -19.72
N SER A 34 8.55 -3.57 -20.48
CA SER A 34 9.86 -4.02 -20.02
C SER A 34 10.76 -2.84 -19.61
N ASP A 35 11.85 -3.10 -18.91
CA ASP A 35 12.78 -2.04 -18.53
C ASP A 35 13.48 -1.42 -19.77
N GLU A 36 13.71 -2.20 -20.84
CA GLU A 36 14.27 -1.75 -22.10
C GLU A 36 13.29 -0.82 -22.85
N ASP A 37 12.02 -1.22 -23.00
CA ASP A 37 11.02 -0.45 -23.72
C ASP A 37 10.70 0.88 -23.02
N ILE A 38 10.80 0.93 -21.69
CA ILE A 38 10.60 2.15 -20.91
C ILE A 38 11.69 3.20 -21.20
N GLU A 39 12.91 2.80 -21.54
CA GLU A 39 13.99 3.74 -21.83
C GLU A 39 13.70 4.65 -23.04
N ASP A 40 12.86 4.20 -23.97
CA ASP A 40 12.42 4.98 -25.15
C ASP A 40 11.49 6.17 -24.81
N TYR A 41 10.98 6.22 -23.59
CA TYR A 41 10.10 7.30 -23.14
C TYR A 41 10.84 8.29 -22.25
N ALA A 42 10.61 9.58 -22.44
CA ALA A 42 11.10 10.64 -21.57
C ALA A 42 10.43 10.57 -20.18
N ARG A 43 10.95 11.31 -19.21
CA ARG A 43 10.45 11.25 -17.82
C ARG A 43 8.99 11.69 -17.70
N ASP A 44 8.61 12.76 -18.39
CA ASP A 44 7.25 13.31 -18.41
C ASP A 44 6.26 12.40 -19.16
N GLU A 45 6.74 11.64 -20.16
CA GLU A 45 5.95 10.64 -20.88
C GLU A 45 5.60 9.41 -20.05
N LYS A 46 6.34 9.15 -18.93
CA LYS A 46 6.14 8.06 -17.96
C LYS A 46 5.28 8.47 -16.76
N THR A 47 4.84 9.74 -16.71
CA THR A 47 4.14 10.28 -15.55
C THR A 47 2.84 10.95 -15.95
N PHE A 48 1.95 11.02 -14.97
CA PHE A 48 0.67 11.72 -15.08
C PHE A 48 0.39 12.53 -13.81
N ARG A 49 -0.48 13.52 -13.94
CA ARG A 49 -1.05 14.24 -12.81
C ARG A 49 -2.31 13.54 -12.35
N GLN A 50 -2.43 13.33 -11.05
CA GLN A 50 -3.65 12.85 -10.41
C GLN A 50 -4.07 13.83 -9.33
N ALA A 51 -5.33 14.25 -9.35
CA ALA A 51 -5.93 15.05 -8.29
C ALA A 51 -7.26 14.43 -7.87
N PHE A 52 -7.47 14.28 -6.56
CA PHE A 52 -8.71 13.69 -6.07
C PHE A 52 -9.11 14.16 -4.67
N PRO A 53 -10.36 14.65 -4.52
CA PRO A 53 -11.03 14.67 -3.24
C PRO A 53 -11.38 13.24 -2.82
N GLU A 54 -11.18 12.94 -1.55
CA GLU A 54 -11.43 11.62 -0.99
C GLU A 54 -12.10 11.75 0.38
N LEU A 55 -13.24 11.07 0.56
CA LEU A 55 -13.92 10.90 1.83
C LEU A 55 -13.77 9.45 2.28
N LYS A 56 -13.23 9.25 3.47
CA LYS A 56 -13.16 7.95 4.14
C LYS A 56 -13.96 7.97 5.42
N VAL A 57 -14.73 6.93 5.66
CA VAL A 57 -15.39 6.68 6.95
C VAL A 57 -15.06 5.28 7.39
N LYS A 58 -14.67 5.10 8.65
CA LYS A 58 -14.28 3.82 9.21
C LYS A 58 -14.82 3.66 10.62
N TRP A 59 -15.53 2.59 10.86
CA TRP A 59 -15.92 2.13 12.16
C TRP A 59 -15.03 0.98 12.62
N ILE A 60 -14.52 1.05 13.85
CA ILE A 60 -13.60 0.09 14.43
C ILE A 60 -14.23 -0.43 15.71
N ARG A 61 -14.27 -1.74 15.86
CA ARG A 61 -14.75 -2.43 17.07
C ARG A 61 -13.69 -3.40 17.59
N THR A 62 -13.31 -3.22 18.84
CA THR A 62 -12.56 -4.24 19.58
C THR A 62 -13.54 -5.34 19.98
N LEU A 63 -13.37 -6.55 19.45
CA LEU A 63 -14.21 -7.70 19.75
C LEU A 63 -13.79 -8.28 21.10
N ARG A 64 -12.56 -8.73 21.19
CA ARG A 64 -11.83 -9.17 22.38
C ARG A 64 -10.36 -8.99 22.05
N LEU A 65 -9.59 -8.33 22.91
CA LEU A 65 -8.15 -8.19 22.65
C LEU A 65 -7.50 -9.56 22.42
N PRO A 66 -6.66 -9.70 21.38
CA PRO A 66 -6.13 -8.64 20.48
C PRO A 66 -6.91 -8.44 19.17
N TRP A 67 -8.16 -8.91 19.06
CA TRP A 67 -8.96 -8.88 17.84
C TRP A 67 -9.74 -7.58 17.65
N ARG A 68 -9.68 -7.02 16.43
CA ARG A 68 -10.44 -5.83 16.03
C ARG A 68 -11.10 -6.07 14.68
N LEU A 69 -12.39 -5.71 14.60
CA LEU A 69 -13.15 -5.62 13.37
C LEU A 69 -13.12 -4.16 12.89
N ARG A 70 -12.93 -3.96 11.61
CA ARG A 70 -13.03 -2.66 10.93
C ARG A 70 -14.01 -2.79 9.79
N VAL A 71 -14.88 -1.81 9.63
CA VAL A 71 -15.80 -1.69 8.50
C VAL A 71 -15.74 -0.24 8.05
N GLY A 72 -15.60 -0.01 6.76
CA GLY A 72 -15.46 1.34 6.25
C GLY A 72 -15.93 1.51 4.82
N GLY A 73 -15.92 2.74 4.38
CA GLY A 73 -16.17 3.11 3.00
C GLY A 73 -15.29 4.27 2.57
N ARG A 74 -15.08 4.36 1.28
CA ARG A 74 -14.33 5.42 0.60
C ARG A 74 -15.10 5.89 -0.62
N LEU A 75 -15.13 7.18 -0.80
CA LEU A 75 -15.60 7.84 -2.02
C LEU A 75 -14.48 8.74 -2.52
N SER A 76 -14.16 8.66 -3.80
CA SER A 76 -13.19 9.54 -4.45
C SER A 76 -13.69 9.94 -5.84
N HIS A 77 -13.19 11.06 -6.33
CA HIS A 77 -13.33 11.46 -7.73
C HIS A 77 -11.92 11.77 -8.25
N ASN A 78 -11.45 11.00 -9.20
CA ASN A 78 -10.11 11.11 -9.73
C ASN A 78 -10.13 11.97 -11.00
N ASP A 79 -9.26 12.96 -11.04
CA ASP A 79 -8.98 13.80 -12.19
C ASP A 79 -7.56 13.45 -12.65
N ILE A 80 -7.44 12.93 -13.87
CA ILE A 80 -6.21 12.33 -14.38
C ILE A 80 -5.84 13.03 -15.69
N GLU A 81 -4.60 13.53 -15.77
CA GLU A 81 -4.05 14.18 -16.95
C GLU A 81 -2.64 13.67 -17.22
N PRO A 82 -2.32 13.19 -18.43
CA PRO A 82 -0.95 12.87 -18.80
C PRO A 82 -0.07 14.13 -18.78
N ASN A 83 1.19 14.00 -18.37
CA ASN A 83 2.12 15.14 -18.30
C ASN A 83 2.73 15.51 -19.66
N ALA A 84 2.60 14.64 -20.68
CA ALA A 84 3.02 14.88 -22.03
C ALA A 84 1.95 14.47 -23.04
N ALA A 85 1.91 15.11 -24.20
CA ALA A 85 0.96 14.79 -25.26
C ALA A 85 1.13 13.35 -25.79
N ARG A 86 2.39 12.91 -25.94
CA ARG A 86 2.75 11.50 -26.09
C ARG A 86 3.10 10.98 -24.70
N SER A 87 2.44 9.94 -24.23
CA SER A 87 2.73 9.32 -22.94
C SER A 87 2.32 7.87 -22.95
N ILE A 88 2.94 7.07 -22.08
CA ILE A 88 2.55 5.67 -21.90
C ILE A 88 1.05 5.57 -21.51
N LEU A 89 0.57 6.48 -20.67
CA LEU A 89 -0.85 6.53 -20.30
C LEU A 89 -1.77 6.74 -21.52
N SER A 90 -1.40 7.63 -22.43
CA SER A 90 -2.17 7.91 -23.66
C SER A 90 -2.08 6.76 -24.66
N ASP A 91 -0.89 6.16 -24.81
CA ASP A 91 -0.63 5.10 -25.80
C ASP A 91 -1.35 3.80 -25.43
N PHE A 92 -1.41 3.46 -24.13
CA PHE A 92 -2.06 2.23 -23.63
C PHE A 92 -3.53 2.41 -23.24
N SER A 93 -3.97 3.64 -22.99
CA SER A 93 -5.37 3.98 -22.63
C SER A 93 -5.97 3.02 -21.62
N PRO A 94 -5.37 2.84 -20.42
CA PRO A 94 -5.84 1.85 -19.47
C PRO A 94 -7.25 2.18 -18.97
N LEU A 95 -7.93 1.18 -18.45
CA LEU A 95 -9.25 1.36 -17.85
C LEU A 95 -9.17 2.44 -16.74
N GLY A 96 -9.97 3.50 -16.86
CA GLY A 96 -9.93 4.65 -15.96
C GLY A 96 -8.88 5.71 -16.29
N GLY A 97 -8.26 5.66 -17.47
CA GLY A 97 -7.30 6.68 -17.93
C GLY A 97 -7.85 8.10 -17.90
N ASP A 98 -9.15 8.27 -18.09
CA ASP A 98 -9.85 9.56 -18.00
C ASP A 98 -10.30 9.93 -16.56
N GLY A 99 -9.93 9.11 -15.57
CA GLY A 99 -10.34 9.31 -14.18
C GLY A 99 -11.78 8.90 -13.90
N GLY A 100 -12.44 9.62 -12.97
CA GLY A 100 -13.85 9.43 -12.63
C GLY A 100 -14.10 9.13 -11.15
N ALA A 101 -15.38 8.93 -10.81
CA ALA A 101 -15.82 8.62 -9.47
C ALA A 101 -15.58 7.16 -9.12
N PHE A 102 -15.15 6.91 -7.87
CA PHE A 102 -14.96 5.57 -7.33
C PHE A 102 -15.50 5.47 -5.92
N ALA A 103 -16.29 4.44 -5.65
CA ALA A 103 -16.83 4.13 -4.34
C ALA A 103 -16.38 2.74 -3.89
N GLN A 104 -15.98 2.60 -2.64
CA GLN A 104 -15.46 1.38 -2.07
C GLN A 104 -16.06 1.12 -0.69
N LEU A 105 -16.42 -0.13 -0.43
CA LEU A 105 -16.71 -0.64 0.90
C LEU A 105 -15.64 -1.65 1.29
N ASN A 106 -15.17 -1.57 2.52
CA ASN A 106 -14.15 -2.49 3.01
C ASN A 106 -14.49 -3.03 4.41
N SER A 107 -14.03 -4.24 4.67
CA SER A 107 -14.09 -4.85 5.99
C SER A 107 -12.78 -5.57 6.27
N SER A 108 -12.24 -5.46 7.48
CA SER A 108 -11.08 -6.25 7.87
C SER A 108 -11.18 -6.79 9.28
N LEU A 109 -10.63 -7.98 9.46
CA LEU A 109 -10.40 -8.60 10.76
C LEU A 109 -8.90 -8.55 11.06
N ARG A 110 -8.54 -7.91 12.16
CA ARG A 110 -7.14 -7.72 12.58
C ARG A 110 -6.88 -8.38 13.93
N TYR A 111 -5.78 -9.13 13.99
CA TYR A 111 -5.14 -9.63 15.20
C TYR A 111 -3.84 -8.84 15.41
N ASP A 112 -3.68 -8.14 16.52
CA ASP A 112 -2.54 -7.24 16.75
C ASP A 112 -2.05 -7.35 18.20
N THR A 113 -0.90 -8.00 18.38
CA THR A 113 -0.21 -8.19 19.67
C THR A 113 1.07 -7.37 19.77
N ARG A 114 1.32 -6.47 18.82
CA ARG A 114 2.54 -5.65 18.81
C ARG A 114 2.61 -4.77 20.05
N ASP A 115 3.82 -4.64 20.58
CA ASP A 115 4.14 -3.78 21.73
C ASP A 115 4.00 -2.28 21.39
N ASN A 116 4.25 -1.88 20.14
CA ASN A 116 4.14 -0.51 19.67
C ASN A 116 3.55 -0.45 18.27
N TYR A 117 2.72 0.56 18.02
CA TYR A 117 2.01 0.70 16.75
C TYR A 117 2.93 1.15 15.61
N ASN A 118 3.84 2.11 15.89
CA ASN A 118 4.69 2.76 14.90
C ASN A 118 6.07 2.10 14.76
N ASN A 119 6.64 1.65 15.88
CA ASN A 119 7.96 1.05 15.91
C ASN A 119 7.94 -0.19 16.80
N ALA A 120 7.30 -1.22 16.28
CA ALA A 120 7.17 -2.49 16.97
C ALA A 120 8.54 -3.17 17.15
N THR A 121 8.75 -3.71 18.34
CA THR A 121 9.94 -4.49 18.68
C THR A 121 9.61 -5.94 18.98
N SER A 122 8.35 -6.24 19.28
CA SER A 122 7.85 -7.59 19.52
C SER A 122 6.40 -7.73 19.12
N GLY A 123 5.97 -8.95 18.88
CA GLY A 123 4.58 -9.30 18.58
C GLY A 123 4.27 -9.50 17.11
N ILE A 124 3.00 -9.74 16.84
CA ILE A 124 2.50 -10.11 15.52
C ILE A 124 1.34 -9.20 15.16
N LEU A 125 1.23 -8.86 13.90
CA LEU A 125 0.03 -8.29 13.28
C LEU A 125 -0.40 -9.20 12.15
N GLU A 126 -1.66 -9.58 12.15
CA GLU A 126 -2.32 -10.26 11.04
C GLU A 126 -3.59 -9.50 10.67
N GLU A 127 -3.82 -9.27 9.40
CA GLU A 127 -5.02 -8.62 8.91
C GLU A 127 -5.51 -9.32 7.65
N LEU A 128 -6.76 -9.73 7.66
CA LEU A 128 -7.48 -10.14 6.47
C LEU A 128 -8.45 -9.01 6.12
N LEU A 129 -8.30 -8.45 4.93
CA LEU A 129 -9.12 -7.37 4.40
C LEU A 129 -9.86 -7.85 3.15
N VAL A 130 -11.11 -7.46 3.03
CA VAL A 130 -11.92 -7.59 1.83
C VAL A 130 -12.48 -6.23 1.48
N ASP A 131 -12.34 -5.82 0.25
CA ASP A 131 -13.01 -4.64 -0.28
C ASP A 131 -13.81 -4.94 -1.54
N ILE A 132 -14.83 -4.12 -1.79
CA ILE A 132 -15.66 -4.14 -2.98
C ILE A 132 -15.74 -2.71 -3.48
N GLY A 133 -15.41 -2.50 -4.75
CA GLY A 133 -15.40 -1.18 -5.38
C GLY A 133 -16.26 -1.13 -6.64
N VAL A 134 -16.85 0.04 -6.87
CA VAL A 134 -17.59 0.38 -8.09
C VAL A 134 -17.26 1.80 -8.52
N GLY A 135 -17.28 2.07 -9.82
CA GLY A 135 -17.00 3.41 -10.33
C GLY A 135 -17.33 3.53 -11.83
N GLY A 136 -17.01 4.68 -12.43
CA GLY A 136 -17.17 4.93 -13.86
C GLY A 136 -18.60 4.70 -14.36
N GLY A 137 -19.62 5.07 -13.57
CA GLY A 137 -21.01 4.77 -13.96
C GLY A 137 -21.38 3.29 -13.95
N GLY A 138 -20.50 2.41 -13.46
CA GLY A 138 -20.69 0.95 -13.40
C GLY A 138 -19.71 0.15 -14.27
N ASP A 139 -18.82 0.82 -15.01
CA ASP A 139 -17.80 0.16 -15.83
C ASP A 139 -16.75 -0.53 -14.97
N TYR A 140 -16.53 -0.01 -13.73
CA TYR A 140 -15.61 -0.60 -12.76
C TYR A 140 -16.41 -1.35 -11.69
N ARG A 141 -16.19 -2.65 -11.61
CA ARG A 141 -16.73 -3.50 -10.55
C ARG A 141 -15.69 -4.52 -10.17
N GLY A 142 -15.22 -4.42 -8.95
CA GLY A 142 -14.19 -5.34 -8.49
C GLY A 142 -14.22 -5.54 -7.00
N ALA A 143 -13.58 -6.62 -6.59
CA ALA A 143 -13.30 -6.93 -5.19
C ALA A 143 -11.80 -7.13 -5.02
N MET A 144 -11.29 -6.96 -3.80
CA MET A 144 -9.94 -7.31 -3.42
C MET A 144 -9.97 -8.09 -2.11
N VAL A 145 -9.15 -9.12 -2.03
CA VAL A 145 -8.83 -9.82 -0.80
C VAL A 145 -7.35 -9.60 -0.53
N SER A 146 -7.01 -9.17 0.68
CA SER A 146 -5.64 -8.91 1.10
C SER A 146 -5.37 -9.60 2.43
N PHE A 147 -4.25 -10.29 2.51
CA PHE A 147 -3.70 -10.83 3.75
C PHE A 147 -2.36 -10.13 4.04
N ASP A 148 -2.25 -9.52 5.22
CA ASP A 148 -1.05 -8.84 5.72
C ASP A 148 -0.59 -9.53 7.01
N HIS A 149 0.63 -10.08 6.99
CA HIS A 149 1.28 -10.69 8.16
C HIS A 149 2.58 -9.95 8.47
N ARG A 150 2.74 -9.51 9.71
CA ARG A 150 3.97 -8.87 10.20
C ARG A 150 4.37 -9.48 11.52
N HIS A 151 5.63 -9.83 11.66
CA HIS A 151 6.17 -10.39 12.89
C HIS A 151 7.45 -9.68 13.30
N PHE A 152 7.57 -9.40 14.58
CA PHE A 152 8.67 -8.68 15.21
C PHE A 152 9.25 -9.54 16.32
N LEU A 153 10.49 -9.97 16.14
CA LEU A 153 11.21 -10.86 17.05
C LEU A 153 12.37 -10.13 17.70
N PRO A 154 12.28 -9.83 19.01
CA PRO A 154 13.45 -9.32 19.72
C PRO A 154 14.47 -10.44 19.93
N VAL A 155 15.72 -10.21 19.51
CA VAL A 155 16.85 -11.09 19.73
C VAL A 155 17.96 -10.36 20.47
N ALA A 156 18.97 -11.09 20.98
CA ALA A 156 20.05 -10.50 21.75
C ALA A 156 19.56 -9.56 22.87
N GLN A 157 18.61 -10.06 23.70
CA GLN A 157 17.98 -9.30 24.79
C GLN A 157 17.29 -8.00 24.34
N GLY A 158 16.75 -7.98 23.10
CA GLY A 158 16.08 -6.83 22.53
C GLY A 158 17.02 -5.77 21.90
N LEU A 159 18.31 -6.04 21.83
CA LEU A 159 19.28 -5.17 21.15
C LEU A 159 19.09 -5.18 19.64
N VAL A 160 18.65 -6.31 19.11
CA VAL A 160 18.32 -6.50 17.69
C VAL A 160 16.87 -6.93 17.57
N VAL A 161 16.17 -6.40 16.57
CA VAL A 161 14.84 -6.86 16.18
C VAL A 161 14.91 -7.42 14.77
N VAL A 162 14.47 -8.67 14.61
CA VAL A 162 14.19 -9.27 13.31
C VAL A 162 12.74 -8.98 12.97
N ALA A 163 12.50 -8.24 11.92
CA ALA A 163 11.14 -7.95 11.46
C ALA A 163 10.93 -8.55 10.07
N HIS A 164 9.77 -9.17 9.84
CA HIS A 164 9.35 -9.56 8.52
C HIS A 164 7.89 -9.18 8.25
N HIS A 165 7.60 -8.98 6.98
CA HIS A 165 6.30 -8.65 6.46
C HIS A 165 6.03 -9.51 5.23
N LEU A 166 4.88 -10.18 5.20
CA LEU A 166 4.34 -10.88 4.05
C LEU A 166 2.98 -10.28 3.72
N SER A 167 2.79 -9.87 2.47
CA SER A 167 1.47 -9.46 1.94
C SER A 167 1.12 -10.31 0.72
N VAL A 168 -0.11 -10.77 0.68
CA VAL A 168 -0.70 -11.46 -0.48
C VAL A 168 -2.01 -10.75 -0.80
N ASP A 169 -2.09 -10.18 -1.99
CA ASP A 169 -3.23 -9.40 -2.43
C ASP A 169 -3.76 -9.98 -3.74
N TRP A 170 -5.08 -10.05 -3.86
CA TRP A 170 -5.75 -10.57 -5.03
C TRP A 170 -6.97 -9.73 -5.38
N THR A 171 -7.04 -9.26 -6.63
CA THR A 171 -8.19 -8.51 -7.15
C THR A 171 -9.05 -9.38 -8.07
N LEU A 172 -10.34 -9.12 -8.05
CA LEU A 172 -11.36 -9.79 -8.89
C LEU A 172 -12.18 -8.70 -9.58
N GLY A 173 -12.58 -8.96 -10.83
CA GLY A 173 -13.36 -8.01 -11.62
C GLY A 173 -12.49 -6.93 -12.26
N ASN A 174 -13.11 -5.84 -12.71
CA ASN A 174 -12.43 -4.74 -13.40
C ASN A 174 -12.23 -3.57 -12.43
N ARG A 175 -10.98 -3.11 -12.30
CA ARG A 175 -10.62 -1.93 -11.53
C ARG A 175 -9.96 -0.89 -12.44
N PRO A 176 -10.16 0.40 -12.18
CA PRO A 176 -9.38 1.42 -12.88
C PRO A 176 -7.90 1.28 -12.51
N PHE A 177 -7.01 1.64 -13.42
CA PHE A 177 -5.57 1.45 -13.24
C PHE A 177 -5.00 2.09 -11.96
N TYR A 178 -5.60 3.20 -11.52
CA TYR A 178 -5.20 3.88 -10.27
C TYR A 178 -5.68 3.17 -8.98
N GLU A 179 -6.46 2.09 -9.11
CA GLU A 179 -6.89 1.19 -8.03
C GLU A 179 -6.29 -0.22 -8.15
N GLU A 180 -5.42 -0.46 -9.12
CA GLU A 180 -4.66 -1.69 -9.25
C GLU A 180 -3.61 -1.83 -8.14
N LEU A 181 -3.16 -3.06 -7.92
CA LEU A 181 -2.05 -3.33 -7.02
C LEU A 181 -0.75 -2.82 -7.61
N GLU A 182 0.03 -2.11 -6.82
CA GLU A 182 1.29 -1.52 -7.24
C GLU A 182 2.47 -2.25 -6.59
N LEU A 183 3.58 -2.35 -7.34
CA LEU A 183 4.86 -2.82 -6.85
C LEU A 183 5.96 -1.80 -7.21
N GLY A 184 6.87 -1.59 -6.26
CA GLY A 184 7.92 -0.58 -6.32
C GLY A 184 7.66 0.57 -5.34
N GLY A 185 8.71 1.29 -4.99
CA GLY A 185 8.69 2.36 -4.00
C GLY A 185 8.93 1.91 -2.56
N SER A 186 8.95 2.89 -1.66
CA SER A 186 9.34 2.69 -0.26
C SER A 186 8.40 1.82 0.57
N SER A 187 7.18 1.62 0.10
CA SER A 187 6.15 0.83 0.81
C SER A 187 6.09 -0.63 0.39
N THR A 188 6.75 -1.00 -0.70
CA THR A 188 6.75 -2.37 -1.25
C THR A 188 8.18 -2.88 -1.44
N VAL A 189 8.79 -2.67 -2.60
CA VAL A 189 10.17 -3.06 -2.90
C VAL A 189 11.02 -1.81 -3.00
N ARG A 190 11.80 -1.52 -1.96
CA ARG A 190 12.69 -0.35 -1.88
C ARG A 190 13.80 -0.45 -2.94
N GLY A 191 14.13 0.66 -3.57
CA GLY A 191 15.12 0.71 -4.67
C GLY A 191 14.51 0.50 -6.05
N VAL A 192 13.28 0.02 -6.16
CA VAL A 192 12.51 -0.05 -7.40
C VAL A 192 11.66 1.24 -7.53
N ALA A 193 11.49 1.75 -8.73
CA ALA A 193 10.67 2.95 -8.98
C ALA A 193 9.24 2.75 -8.45
N SER A 194 8.62 3.81 -7.91
CA SER A 194 7.25 3.74 -7.39
C SER A 194 6.28 3.33 -8.50
N ALA A 195 5.36 2.42 -8.18
CA ALA A 195 4.38 1.87 -9.12
C ALA A 195 5.02 1.35 -10.44
N ARG A 196 6.23 0.76 -10.34
CA ARG A 196 6.94 0.20 -11.50
C ARG A 196 6.11 -0.85 -12.21
N ASP A 197 5.49 -1.72 -11.44
CA ASP A 197 4.60 -2.75 -11.96
C ASP A 197 3.22 -2.56 -11.33
N ARG A 198 2.18 -2.86 -12.11
CA ARG A 198 0.77 -2.85 -11.72
C ARG A 198 0.12 -4.16 -12.15
N GLY A 199 -0.91 -4.61 -11.44
CA GLY A 199 -1.64 -5.81 -11.81
C GLY A 199 -2.68 -6.24 -10.79
N GLU A 200 -3.16 -7.46 -10.96
CA GLU A 200 -4.35 -7.97 -10.27
C GLU A 200 -4.04 -8.84 -9.06
N ALA A 201 -2.83 -9.42 -9.00
CA ALA A 201 -2.37 -10.15 -7.82
C ALA A 201 -0.94 -9.73 -7.46
N ARG A 202 -0.63 -9.72 -6.16
CA ARG A 202 0.68 -9.34 -5.65
C ARG A 202 1.10 -10.24 -4.50
N VAL A 203 2.37 -10.63 -4.53
CA VAL A 203 3.07 -11.22 -3.38
C VAL A 203 4.23 -10.30 -3.00
N LEU A 204 4.33 -9.95 -1.74
CA LEU A 204 5.37 -9.09 -1.20
C LEU A 204 5.96 -9.71 0.06
N LEU A 205 7.29 -9.74 0.12
CA LEU A 205 8.07 -10.18 1.28
C LEU A 205 9.14 -9.14 1.61
N ASN A 206 9.07 -8.56 2.81
CA ASN A 206 10.10 -7.65 3.32
C ASN A 206 10.73 -8.26 4.57
N GLY A 207 12.04 -8.14 4.69
CA GLY A 207 12.81 -8.53 5.87
C GLY A 207 13.67 -7.39 6.37
N GLU A 208 13.79 -7.22 7.68
CA GLU A 208 14.64 -6.21 8.30
C GLU A 208 15.37 -6.75 9.53
N LEU A 209 16.63 -6.38 9.64
CA LEU A 209 17.41 -6.47 10.86
C LEU A 209 17.60 -5.06 11.42
N ARG A 210 16.98 -4.79 12.56
CA ARG A 210 17.02 -3.47 13.24
C ARG A 210 17.90 -3.56 14.47
N TRP A 211 19.13 -3.01 14.40
CA TRP A 211 19.94 -2.81 15.59
C TRP A 211 19.50 -1.54 16.32
N ARG A 212 19.13 -1.66 17.60
CA ARG A 212 18.58 -0.56 18.39
C ARG A 212 19.62 0.39 18.95
N GLY A 213 20.87 0.13 18.69
CA GLY A 213 21.96 1.07 18.85
C GLY A 213 22.39 1.46 20.26
N LEU A 214 23.34 2.38 20.27
CA LEU A 214 23.91 2.96 21.49
C LEU A 214 23.23 4.30 21.81
N PRO A 215 23.02 4.63 23.09
CA PRO A 215 22.55 5.94 23.47
C PRO A 215 23.62 7.00 23.16
N VAL A 216 23.29 7.94 22.26
CA VAL A 216 24.17 9.07 21.92
C VAL A 216 24.02 10.19 22.97
N ARG A 217 22.80 10.42 23.45
CA ARG A 217 22.50 11.36 24.53
C ARG A 217 21.43 10.77 25.46
N ARG A 218 21.87 10.26 26.62
CA ARG A 218 20.97 9.65 27.63
C ARG A 218 19.89 10.63 28.16
N ARG A 219 20.23 11.90 28.35
CA ARG A 219 19.27 12.92 28.83
C ARG A 219 18.14 13.24 27.85
N GLN A 220 18.33 13.01 26.53
CA GLN A 220 17.37 13.33 25.48
C GLN A 220 16.78 12.08 24.81
N HIS A 221 17.10 10.87 25.32
CA HIS A 221 16.66 9.58 24.75
C HIS A 221 16.96 9.44 23.24
N ILE A 222 18.13 9.98 22.81
CA ILE A 222 18.59 9.85 21.43
C ILE A 222 19.45 8.60 21.32
N TYR A 223 19.11 7.74 20.40
CA TYR A 223 19.81 6.50 20.09
C TYR A 223 20.24 6.47 18.63
N LEU A 224 21.45 5.96 18.38
CA LEU A 224 21.90 5.64 17.03
C LEU A 224 21.56 4.18 16.77
N GLY A 225 20.78 3.91 15.71
CA GLY A 225 20.44 2.57 15.28
C GLY A 225 20.84 2.35 13.83
N LEU A 226 20.85 1.09 13.40
CA LEU A 226 21.08 0.69 12.02
C LEU A 226 19.98 -0.28 11.59
N VAL A 227 19.60 -0.20 10.33
CA VAL A 227 18.67 -1.13 9.71
C VAL A 227 19.30 -1.71 8.44
N ALA A 228 19.32 -3.03 8.34
CA ALA A 228 19.57 -3.71 7.07
C ALA A 228 18.27 -4.32 6.59
N PHE A 229 17.98 -4.25 5.30
CA PHE A 229 16.73 -4.77 4.75
C PHE A 229 16.94 -5.52 3.43
N GLY A 230 16.00 -6.43 3.15
CA GLY A 230 15.82 -7.07 1.86
C GLY A 230 14.35 -7.20 1.54
N ASP A 231 13.98 -6.80 0.33
CA ASP A 231 12.62 -6.80 -0.17
C ASP A 231 12.52 -7.65 -1.43
N PHE A 232 11.43 -8.40 -1.55
CA PHE A 232 11.08 -9.20 -2.71
C PHE A 232 9.61 -9.00 -3.01
N GLY A 233 9.26 -8.89 -4.29
CA GLY A 233 7.87 -8.76 -4.68
C GLY A 233 7.65 -9.18 -6.12
N GLN A 234 6.43 -9.61 -6.41
CA GLN A 234 5.98 -9.94 -7.75
C GLN A 234 4.53 -9.50 -7.93
N ILE A 235 4.24 -8.96 -9.09
CA ILE A 235 2.90 -8.71 -9.60
C ILE A 235 2.55 -9.77 -10.63
N PHE A 236 1.29 -10.15 -10.64
CA PHE A 236 0.73 -11.10 -11.61
C PHE A 236 -0.48 -10.45 -12.28
N GLU A 237 -0.57 -10.64 -13.57
CA GLU A 237 -1.80 -10.42 -14.32
C GLU A 237 -2.66 -11.70 -14.23
N ARG A 238 -3.97 -11.57 -14.31
CA ARG A 238 -4.90 -12.71 -14.13
C ARG A 238 -4.64 -13.83 -15.12
N ASP A 239 -4.35 -13.48 -16.36
CA ASP A 239 -4.16 -14.42 -17.46
C ASP A 239 -2.73 -15.00 -17.50
N ALA A 240 -1.81 -14.47 -16.70
CA ALA A 240 -0.39 -14.86 -16.65
C ALA A 240 -0.04 -15.78 -15.46
N LEU A 241 -1.01 -16.25 -14.70
CA LEU A 241 -0.77 -17.23 -13.63
C LEU A 241 -0.68 -18.65 -14.23
N PRO A 242 0.41 -19.42 -14.00
CA PRO A 242 1.53 -19.23 -13.05
C PRO A 242 2.82 -18.63 -13.66
N ASP A 243 2.85 -18.31 -14.95
CA ASP A 243 4.04 -17.84 -15.67
C ASP A 243 4.40 -16.39 -15.36
N GLY A 244 3.94 -15.91 -14.21
CA GLY A 244 3.98 -14.53 -13.73
C GLY A 244 5.25 -13.74 -14.00
N GLY A 245 5.10 -12.44 -14.04
CA GLY A 245 6.13 -11.44 -14.31
C GLY A 245 7.43 -11.58 -13.49
N GLU A 246 8.35 -10.67 -13.70
CA GLU A 246 9.65 -10.70 -13.04
C GLU A 246 9.58 -10.43 -11.53
N TRP A 247 10.38 -11.16 -10.76
CA TRP A 247 10.58 -10.85 -9.35
C TRP A 247 11.40 -9.57 -9.19
N ARG A 248 10.83 -8.57 -8.56
CA ARG A 248 11.57 -7.37 -8.16
C ARG A 248 12.24 -7.59 -6.80
N ARG A 249 13.44 -7.03 -6.67
CA ARG A 249 14.28 -7.17 -5.46
C ARG A 249 14.83 -5.80 -5.07
N GLY A 250 14.96 -5.61 -3.77
CA GLY A 250 15.63 -4.44 -3.21
C GLY A 250 16.37 -4.82 -1.94
N SER A 251 17.51 -4.20 -1.68
CA SER A 251 18.25 -4.36 -0.44
C SER A 251 19.02 -3.09 -0.11
N GLY A 252 19.30 -2.87 1.16
CA GLY A 252 20.05 -1.71 1.60
C GLY A 252 20.28 -1.66 3.10
N MET A 253 20.95 -0.56 3.51
CA MET A 253 21.17 -0.22 4.90
C MET A 253 20.83 1.27 5.12
N GLY A 254 20.33 1.60 6.31
CA GLY A 254 19.99 2.96 6.72
C GLY A 254 20.13 3.18 8.23
#